data_7341cdb53e6adaf06655d93a5f2eacf7
#
_entry.id   7341cdb53e6adaf06655d93a5f2eacf7
#
_cell.length_a   1.000
_cell.length_b   1.000
_cell.length_c   1.000
_cell.angle_alpha   90.00
_cell.angle_beta   90.00
_cell.angle_gamma   90.00
#
_symmetry.space_group_name_H-M   'P 1'
#
loop_
_entity.id
_entity.type
_entity.pdbx_description
1 polymer ?
#
loop_
_entity_poly.entity_id
_entity_poly.type
_entity_poly.pdbx_seq_one_letter_code
_entity_poly.pdbx_strand_id
1 'polypeptide(L)'
;MRKNAMMYDPLYFPRSELAEIIAKSLYGGITHAFTLFAPRRMGKTQFLLKDIKPTAEAAGFNVFYFSFMDSTAPTVDFQAALLRFAESIKTGGKVQNLIGQISKIEIMGSSIERRTERQQAELRLSDIIADIAGGSRPSLLLLDEIQELARQPDTGGLIRSLRTGLDIHQQQVKTIFTGSSTNGLRAMFNDIKAPFFHFAHALDFPTLGREFTDFLAGVYQERTGRGLDGGELYRAFERLNKTPLYMRAMLQDMIINPDLSIGQAESIRLEEMHKHADTAAQWRHLSLIEQLILSELASGQTAIYSAQTRQALARVIGVDDIGTSTVQNNIRKLERKDLITRDGANRLQINSPILKTWILENVER
;
A
#
# COMPACT_ATOMS: atom_id res chain seq x y z
N MET A 1 19.44 -24.69 -23.48
CA MET A 1 18.68 -23.45 -23.21
C MET A 1 18.31 -23.42 -21.73
N ARG A 2 19.04 -22.71 -20.89
CA ARG A 2 18.70 -22.51 -19.47
C ARG A 2 17.58 -21.47 -19.44
N LYS A 3 16.32 -21.87 -19.21
CA LYS A 3 15.25 -20.97 -18.80
C LYS A 3 15.75 -20.29 -17.51
N ASN A 4 15.80 -18.96 -17.49
CA ASN A 4 15.96 -18.21 -16.25
C ASN A 4 14.90 -18.72 -15.28
N ALA A 5 15.30 -19.51 -14.31
CA ALA A 5 14.44 -19.94 -13.23
C ALA A 5 14.13 -18.67 -12.44
N MET A 6 12.97 -18.09 -12.70
CA MET A 6 12.37 -17.07 -11.83
C MET A 6 12.38 -17.69 -10.44
N MET A 7 13.06 -17.04 -9.49
CA MET A 7 13.20 -17.56 -8.12
C MET A 7 11.80 -17.77 -7.56
N TYR A 8 11.39 -19.06 -7.50
CA TYR A 8 10.06 -19.44 -7.04
C TYR A 8 9.94 -19.17 -5.55
N ASP A 9 8.95 -18.40 -5.15
CA ASP A 9 8.61 -18.13 -3.74
C ASP A 9 7.50 -19.11 -3.33
N PRO A 10 7.83 -20.22 -2.66
CA PRO A 10 6.86 -21.28 -2.34
C PRO A 10 5.79 -20.85 -1.34
N LEU A 11 6.04 -19.77 -0.60
CA LEU A 11 5.09 -19.23 0.39
C LEU A 11 4.20 -18.12 -0.18
N TYR A 12 4.32 -17.83 -1.48
CA TYR A 12 3.46 -16.85 -2.11
C TYR A 12 2.10 -17.44 -2.45
N PHE A 13 1.05 -16.90 -1.88
CA PHE A 13 -0.34 -17.28 -2.19
C PHE A 13 -0.90 -16.32 -3.25
N PRO A 14 -1.18 -16.81 -4.48
CA PRO A 14 -1.66 -15.96 -5.57
C PRO A 14 -3.11 -15.51 -5.34
N ARG A 15 -3.43 -14.30 -5.81
CA ARG A 15 -4.79 -13.76 -5.85
C ARG A 15 -5.27 -13.61 -7.29
N SER A 16 -5.15 -14.70 -8.05
CA SER A 16 -5.35 -14.72 -9.51
C SER A 16 -6.74 -14.25 -9.92
N GLU A 17 -7.80 -14.67 -9.22
CA GLU A 17 -9.17 -14.26 -9.50
C GLU A 17 -9.35 -12.73 -9.37
N LEU A 18 -8.81 -12.13 -8.31
CA LEU A 18 -8.88 -10.68 -8.12
C LEU A 18 -8.10 -9.94 -9.22
N ALA A 19 -6.94 -10.46 -9.60
CA ALA A 19 -6.13 -9.89 -10.66
C ALA A 19 -6.84 -9.94 -12.02
N GLU A 20 -7.51 -11.06 -12.32
CA GLU A 20 -8.30 -11.20 -13.55
C GLU A 20 -9.49 -10.24 -13.58
N ILE A 21 -10.24 -10.10 -12.50
CA ILE A 21 -11.36 -9.17 -12.40
C ILE A 21 -10.89 -7.74 -12.66
N ILE A 22 -9.79 -7.32 -12.01
CA ILE A 22 -9.22 -5.98 -12.18
C ILE A 22 -8.74 -5.78 -13.62
N ALA A 23 -7.96 -6.70 -14.17
CA ALA A 23 -7.43 -6.60 -15.52
C ALA A 23 -8.55 -6.56 -16.59
N LYS A 24 -9.56 -7.42 -16.47
CA LYS A 24 -10.75 -7.43 -17.35
C LYS A 24 -11.54 -6.13 -17.25
N SER A 25 -11.73 -5.57 -16.04
CA SER A 25 -12.46 -4.32 -15.83
C SER A 25 -11.73 -3.13 -16.47
N LEU A 26 -10.40 -3.09 -16.37
CA LEU A 26 -9.56 -2.05 -16.99
C LEU A 26 -9.54 -2.19 -18.52
N TYR A 27 -9.34 -3.40 -19.04
CA TYR A 27 -9.26 -3.66 -20.48
C TYR A 27 -10.60 -3.43 -21.16
N GLY A 28 -11.70 -3.87 -20.54
CA GLY A 28 -13.07 -3.69 -21.03
C GLY A 28 -13.61 -2.26 -20.87
N GLY A 29 -12.86 -1.32 -20.28
CA GLY A 29 -13.25 0.08 -20.14
C GLY A 29 -14.34 0.35 -19.11
N ILE A 30 -14.65 -0.61 -18.22
CA ILE A 30 -15.61 -0.43 -17.10
C ILE A 30 -15.11 0.66 -16.15
N THR A 31 -13.80 0.66 -15.89
CA THR A 31 -13.10 1.76 -15.20
C THR A 31 -11.74 2.01 -15.85
N HIS A 32 -11.17 3.18 -15.60
CA HIS A 32 -9.84 3.54 -16.08
C HIS A 32 -8.78 3.48 -14.98
N ALA A 33 -9.20 3.47 -13.71
CA ALA A 33 -8.27 3.44 -12.59
C ALA A 33 -8.86 2.75 -11.36
N PHE A 34 -7.98 2.11 -10.57
CA PHE A 34 -8.26 1.58 -9.25
C PHE A 34 -7.35 2.19 -8.19
N THR A 35 -7.86 2.30 -6.95
CA THR A 35 -7.04 2.49 -5.75
C THR A 35 -7.20 1.27 -4.85
N LEU A 36 -6.08 0.66 -4.45
CA LEU A 36 -6.06 -0.48 -3.53
C LEU A 36 -5.66 -0.01 -2.13
N PHE A 37 -6.64 -0.02 -1.23
CA PHE A 37 -6.45 0.36 0.17
C PHE A 37 -6.16 -0.86 1.04
N ALA A 38 -5.04 -0.88 1.74
CA ALA A 38 -4.78 -1.81 2.83
C ALA A 38 -3.63 -1.32 3.71
N PRO A 39 -3.56 -1.74 4.98
CA PRO A 39 -2.41 -1.49 5.83
C PRO A 39 -1.10 -2.03 5.23
N ARG A 40 0.03 -1.66 5.84
CA ARG A 40 1.34 -2.24 5.50
C ARG A 40 1.35 -3.75 5.70
N ARG A 41 2.23 -4.46 4.98
CA ARG A 41 2.49 -5.91 5.14
C ARG A 41 1.35 -6.83 4.69
N MET A 42 0.32 -6.29 4.02
CA MET A 42 -0.80 -7.05 3.46
C MET A 42 -0.51 -7.68 2.08
N GLY A 43 0.66 -7.42 1.50
CA GLY A 43 1.09 -8.03 0.24
C GLY A 43 0.71 -7.25 -1.03
N LYS A 44 0.33 -5.96 -0.95
CA LYS A 44 -0.05 -5.13 -2.13
C LYS A 44 1.02 -5.12 -3.22
N THR A 45 2.26 -4.80 -2.88
CA THR A 45 3.38 -4.78 -3.83
C THR A 45 3.58 -6.14 -4.52
N GLN A 46 3.51 -7.24 -3.76
CA GLN A 46 3.64 -8.59 -4.32
C GLN A 46 2.48 -8.90 -5.26
N PHE A 47 1.26 -8.51 -4.92
CA PHE A 47 0.09 -8.64 -5.76
C PHE A 47 0.24 -7.86 -7.08
N LEU A 48 0.72 -6.62 -7.04
CA LEU A 48 0.99 -5.85 -8.25
C LEU A 48 1.99 -6.55 -9.16
N LEU A 49 3.08 -7.08 -8.59
CA LEU A 49 4.19 -7.65 -9.37
C LEU A 49 3.95 -9.09 -9.80
N LYS A 50 3.32 -9.92 -8.95
CA LYS A 50 3.18 -11.37 -9.19
C LYS A 50 1.83 -11.78 -9.76
N ASP A 51 0.77 -10.99 -9.52
CA ASP A 51 -0.56 -11.29 -10.05
C ASP A 51 -1.00 -10.28 -11.12
N ILE A 52 -1.06 -8.98 -10.80
CA ILE A 52 -1.57 -7.97 -11.74
C ILE A 52 -0.69 -7.85 -12.98
N LYS A 53 0.62 -7.67 -12.80
CA LYS A 53 1.54 -7.44 -13.93
C LYS A 53 1.45 -8.57 -14.98
N PRO A 54 1.67 -9.85 -14.64
CA PRO A 54 1.60 -10.92 -15.63
C PRO A 54 0.19 -11.07 -16.24
N THR A 55 -0.87 -10.89 -15.44
CA THR A 55 -2.25 -10.99 -15.94
C THR A 55 -2.57 -9.87 -16.93
N ALA A 56 -2.15 -8.64 -16.66
CA ALA A 56 -2.34 -7.49 -17.55
C ALA A 56 -1.49 -7.61 -18.83
N GLU A 57 -0.25 -8.08 -18.72
CA GLU A 57 0.60 -8.35 -19.89
C GLU A 57 -0.03 -9.42 -20.80
N ALA A 58 -0.59 -10.48 -20.21
CA ALA A 58 -1.33 -11.52 -20.95
C ALA A 58 -2.63 -10.98 -21.59
N ALA A 59 -3.29 -10.01 -20.97
CA ALA A 59 -4.45 -9.31 -21.52
C ALA A 59 -4.09 -8.28 -22.61
N GLY A 60 -2.81 -8.04 -22.88
CA GLY A 60 -2.35 -7.17 -23.97
C GLY A 60 -1.90 -5.77 -23.55
N PHE A 61 -1.78 -5.48 -22.26
CA PHE A 61 -1.23 -4.20 -21.78
C PHE A 61 0.30 -4.13 -21.92
N ASN A 62 0.82 -2.94 -22.16
CA ASN A 62 2.18 -2.59 -21.77
C ASN A 62 2.13 -2.20 -20.29
N VAL A 63 2.91 -2.87 -19.43
CA VAL A 63 2.84 -2.64 -17.98
C VAL A 63 4.05 -1.90 -17.47
N PHE A 64 3.82 -0.78 -16.78
CA PHE A 64 4.81 0.01 -16.07
C PHE A 64 4.61 -0.16 -14.56
N TYR A 65 5.68 -0.31 -13.80
CA TYR A 65 5.65 -0.33 -12.33
C TYR A 65 6.63 0.70 -11.77
N PHE A 66 6.18 1.45 -10.78
CA PHE A 66 7.01 2.38 -10.03
C PHE A 66 6.59 2.42 -8.55
N SER A 67 7.58 2.35 -7.64
CA SER A 67 7.38 2.52 -6.20
C SER A 67 7.95 3.85 -5.74
N PHE A 68 7.10 4.69 -5.15
CA PHE A 68 7.52 5.98 -4.60
C PHE A 68 8.29 5.86 -3.27
N MET A 69 8.31 4.67 -2.65
CA MET A 69 9.10 4.38 -1.43
C MET A 69 10.59 4.15 -1.72
N ASP A 70 10.92 3.72 -2.93
CA ASP A 70 12.28 3.27 -3.30
C ASP A 70 13.13 4.39 -3.92
N SER A 71 12.75 5.64 -3.70
CA SER A 71 13.41 6.79 -4.33
C SER A 71 13.70 7.90 -3.31
N THR A 72 14.92 8.43 -3.38
CA THR A 72 15.32 9.63 -2.61
C THR A 72 14.90 10.94 -3.30
N ALA A 73 14.63 10.89 -4.61
CA ALA A 73 14.14 12.00 -5.42
C ALA A 73 12.92 11.55 -6.28
N PRO A 74 11.79 11.17 -5.65
CA PRO A 74 10.70 10.45 -6.32
C PRO A 74 10.11 11.19 -7.52
N THR A 75 10.16 12.53 -7.54
CA THR A 75 9.69 13.34 -8.66
C THR A 75 10.54 13.12 -9.91
N VAL A 76 11.85 13.25 -9.77
CA VAL A 76 12.82 13.14 -10.89
C VAL A 76 12.88 11.69 -11.37
N ASP A 77 12.99 10.75 -10.44
CA ASP A 77 13.11 9.32 -10.75
C ASP A 77 11.85 8.79 -11.45
N PHE A 78 10.68 9.24 -11.03
CA PHE A 78 9.41 8.86 -11.66
C PHE A 78 9.31 9.41 -13.09
N GLN A 79 9.63 10.69 -13.30
CA GLN A 79 9.64 11.28 -14.65
C GLN A 79 10.61 10.53 -15.57
N ALA A 80 11.84 10.30 -15.11
CA ALA A 80 12.86 9.57 -15.88
C ALA A 80 12.44 8.14 -16.20
N ALA A 81 11.85 7.42 -15.23
CA ALA A 81 11.35 6.08 -15.45
C ALA A 81 10.18 6.04 -16.45
N LEU A 82 9.28 7.00 -16.37
CA LEU A 82 8.12 7.10 -17.26
C LEU A 82 8.52 7.46 -18.70
N LEU A 83 9.53 8.31 -18.87
CA LEU A 83 10.13 8.61 -20.18
C LEU A 83 10.75 7.36 -20.80
N ARG A 84 11.56 6.61 -20.04
CA ARG A 84 12.13 5.34 -20.54
C ARG A 84 11.05 4.35 -20.96
N PHE A 85 9.97 4.29 -20.22
CA PHE A 85 8.83 3.44 -20.57
C PHE A 85 8.17 3.90 -21.88
N ALA A 86 7.91 5.19 -22.07
CA ALA A 86 7.36 5.74 -23.31
C ALA A 86 8.25 5.41 -24.52
N GLU A 87 9.55 5.56 -24.40
CA GLU A 87 10.52 5.18 -25.45
C GLU A 87 10.47 3.68 -25.75
N SER A 88 10.37 2.82 -24.71
CA SER A 88 10.31 1.36 -24.88
C SER A 88 9.09 0.89 -25.66
N ILE A 89 7.96 1.56 -25.51
CA ILE A 89 6.72 1.28 -26.25
C ILE A 89 6.89 1.63 -27.73
N LYS A 90 7.49 2.78 -28.05
CA LYS A 90 7.72 3.26 -29.43
C LYS A 90 8.66 2.34 -30.19
N THR A 91 9.67 1.80 -29.55
CA THR A 91 10.71 0.94 -30.17
C THR A 91 10.34 -0.55 -30.26
N GLY A 92 9.11 -0.93 -29.88
CA GLY A 92 8.65 -2.32 -29.96
C GLY A 92 9.41 -3.28 -29.04
N GLY A 93 9.93 -2.79 -27.91
CA GLY A 93 10.58 -3.62 -26.89
C GLY A 93 12.02 -4.03 -27.19
N LYS A 94 12.66 -3.50 -28.24
CA LYS A 94 14.07 -3.78 -28.57
C LYS A 94 15.08 -3.02 -27.67
N VAL A 95 14.72 -2.70 -26.45
CA VAL A 95 15.50 -1.83 -25.52
C VAL A 95 16.60 -2.56 -24.76
N GLN A 96 16.87 -3.84 -25.02
CA GLN A 96 18.02 -4.51 -24.36
C GLN A 96 19.39 -3.92 -24.70
N ASN A 97 19.50 -3.07 -25.75
CA ASN A 97 20.76 -2.48 -26.16
C ASN A 97 20.93 -1.01 -25.74
N LEU A 98 19.93 -0.32 -25.22
CA LEU A 98 20.04 1.11 -24.84
C LEU A 98 20.58 1.33 -23.42
N ILE A 99 20.46 0.35 -22.52
CA ILE A 99 21.08 0.40 -21.18
C ILE A 99 22.62 0.49 -21.28
N GLY A 100 23.22 -0.12 -22.31
CA GLY A 100 24.65 -0.03 -22.58
C GLY A 100 25.11 1.33 -23.14
N GLN A 101 24.20 2.16 -23.67
CA GLN A 101 24.52 3.49 -24.20
C GLN A 101 24.34 4.60 -23.16
N ILE A 102 23.39 4.44 -22.22
CA ILE A 102 23.20 5.41 -21.12
C ILE A 102 24.40 5.37 -20.16
N SER A 103 24.98 4.19 -19.88
CA SER A 103 26.20 4.06 -19.09
C SER A 103 27.44 4.69 -19.76
N LYS A 104 27.43 4.91 -21.08
CA LYS A 104 28.49 5.61 -21.79
C LYS A 104 28.32 7.14 -21.82
N ILE A 105 27.11 7.64 -21.58
CA ILE A 105 26.81 9.08 -21.52
C ILE A 105 27.19 9.65 -20.14
N GLU A 106 27.12 8.83 -19.07
CA GLU A 106 27.60 9.22 -17.72
C GLU A 106 29.12 9.45 -17.64
N ILE A 107 29.91 8.97 -18.62
CA ILE A 107 31.37 9.08 -18.62
C ILE A 107 31.87 10.31 -19.42
N MET A 108 31.05 10.97 -20.20
CA MET A 108 31.43 12.15 -21.00
C MET A 108 30.80 13.46 -20.48
N GLY A 109 31.30 13.91 -19.33
CA GLY A 109 31.47 15.31 -18.94
C GLY A 109 30.25 16.25 -18.86
N SER A 110 30.00 16.68 -17.69
CA SER A 110 29.34 17.88 -17.07
C SER A 110 28.58 18.92 -17.91
N SER A 111 28.73 19.01 -19.21
CA SER A 111 28.03 19.95 -20.10
C SER A 111 26.76 19.36 -20.73
N ILE A 112 26.66 18.03 -20.84
CA ILE A 112 25.47 17.34 -21.36
C ILE A 112 24.45 17.14 -20.24
N GLU A 113 24.88 16.91 -19.00
CA GLU A 113 24.00 16.79 -17.83
C GLU A 113 23.14 18.04 -17.61
N ARG A 114 23.72 19.23 -17.68
CA ARG A 114 22.97 20.50 -17.51
C ARG A 114 21.93 20.75 -18.62
N ARG A 115 22.15 20.25 -19.81
CA ARG A 115 21.19 20.37 -20.92
C ARG A 115 20.06 19.36 -20.80
N THR A 116 20.36 18.16 -20.36
CA THR A 116 19.37 17.08 -20.12
C THR A 116 18.48 17.39 -18.93
N GLU A 117 19.04 17.91 -17.82
CA GLU A 117 18.25 18.32 -16.65
C GLU A 117 17.33 19.51 -16.96
N ARG A 118 17.76 20.51 -17.74
CA ARG A 118 16.88 21.62 -18.17
C ARG A 118 15.77 21.15 -19.10
N GLN A 119 16.03 20.25 -20.04
CA GLN A 119 14.99 19.70 -20.91
C GLN A 119 14.02 18.78 -20.15
N GLN A 120 14.48 18.01 -19.18
CA GLN A 120 13.62 17.18 -18.34
C GLN A 120 12.75 17.99 -17.38
N ALA A 121 13.23 19.12 -16.87
CA ALA A 121 12.45 20.02 -16.02
C ALA A 121 11.31 20.74 -16.75
N GLU A 122 11.37 20.84 -18.10
CA GLU A 122 10.34 21.46 -18.92
C GLU A 122 9.26 20.50 -19.41
N LEU A 123 9.52 19.18 -19.44
CA LEU A 123 8.53 18.17 -19.87
C LEU A 123 7.48 17.94 -18.77
N ARG A 124 6.24 18.21 -19.10
CA ARG A 124 5.10 17.93 -18.22
C ARG A 124 4.79 16.43 -18.22
N LEU A 125 4.37 15.88 -17.07
CA LEU A 125 3.92 14.49 -17.01
C LEU A 125 2.75 14.21 -17.97
N SER A 126 1.88 15.18 -18.22
CA SER A 126 0.81 15.09 -19.22
C SER A 126 1.32 14.79 -20.63
N ASP A 127 2.47 15.36 -21.00
CA ASP A 127 3.05 15.17 -22.34
C ASP A 127 3.67 13.76 -22.47
N ILE A 128 4.33 13.29 -21.40
CA ILE A 128 4.86 11.92 -21.36
C ILE A 128 3.73 10.90 -21.43
N ILE A 129 2.60 11.15 -20.74
CA ILE A 129 1.42 10.28 -20.78
C ILE A 129 0.77 10.30 -22.18
N ALA A 130 0.74 11.44 -22.86
CA ALA A 130 0.28 11.52 -24.24
C ALA A 130 1.15 10.66 -25.18
N ASP A 131 2.47 10.67 -24.98
CA ASP A 131 3.40 9.83 -25.70
C ASP A 131 3.17 8.32 -25.46
N ILE A 132 2.88 7.93 -24.20
CA ILE A 132 2.52 6.55 -23.84
C ILE A 132 1.20 6.16 -24.50
N ALA A 133 0.20 7.06 -24.50
CA ALA A 133 -1.10 6.83 -25.11
C ALA A 133 -1.05 6.66 -26.63
N GLY A 134 -0.03 7.21 -27.30
CA GLY A 134 0.24 7.02 -28.73
C GLY A 134 0.74 5.62 -29.11
N GLY A 135 0.98 4.74 -28.14
CA GLY A 135 1.40 3.36 -28.36
C GLY A 135 0.31 2.51 -29.04
N SER A 136 0.74 1.40 -29.68
CA SER A 136 -0.16 0.49 -30.40
C SER A 136 -1.03 -0.38 -29.48
N ARG A 137 -0.68 -0.52 -28.21
CA ARG A 137 -1.41 -1.27 -27.19
C ARG A 137 -1.68 -0.38 -25.98
N PRO A 138 -2.78 -0.60 -25.24
CA PRO A 138 -3.03 0.14 -24.02
C PRO A 138 -1.92 -0.09 -23.00
N SER A 139 -1.70 0.88 -22.14
CA SER A 139 -0.70 0.84 -21.08
C SER A 139 -1.35 0.80 -19.71
N LEU A 140 -0.76 0.05 -18.77
CA LEU A 140 -1.17 0.00 -17.37
C LEU A 140 -0.04 0.50 -16.49
N LEU A 141 -0.28 1.58 -15.76
CA LEU A 141 0.65 2.14 -14.78
C LEU A 141 0.32 1.60 -13.39
N LEU A 142 1.25 0.87 -12.80
CA LEU A 142 1.19 0.38 -11.42
C LEU A 142 2.01 1.32 -10.54
N LEU A 143 1.32 2.19 -9.79
CA LEU A 143 1.92 3.25 -8.98
C LEU A 143 1.81 2.90 -7.50
N ASP A 144 2.89 2.33 -6.95
CA ASP A 144 2.94 1.82 -5.59
C ASP A 144 3.38 2.91 -4.60
N GLU A 145 2.68 2.99 -3.46
CA GLU A 145 2.92 3.97 -2.37
C GLU A 145 2.82 5.44 -2.85
N ILE A 146 1.83 5.74 -3.72
CA ILE A 146 1.66 7.07 -4.35
C ILE A 146 1.55 8.22 -3.34
N GLN A 147 1.10 7.97 -2.10
CA GLN A 147 1.02 9.01 -1.07
C GLN A 147 2.39 9.58 -0.67
N GLU A 148 3.48 8.85 -0.94
CA GLU A 148 4.83 9.37 -0.69
C GLU A 148 5.17 10.55 -1.61
N LEU A 149 4.61 10.57 -2.83
CA LEU A 149 4.72 11.72 -3.71
C LEU A 149 4.04 12.96 -3.10
N ALA A 150 2.86 12.81 -2.50
CA ALA A 150 2.14 13.92 -1.88
C ALA A 150 2.80 14.45 -0.59
N ARG A 151 3.70 13.69 0.01
CA ARG A 151 4.48 14.11 1.19
C ARG A 151 5.68 14.98 0.86
N GLN A 152 6.12 14.96 -0.40
CA GLN A 152 7.24 15.78 -0.84
C GLN A 152 6.80 17.24 -1.01
N PRO A 153 7.64 18.23 -0.66
CA PRO A 153 7.36 19.63 -0.94
C PRO A 153 7.26 19.86 -2.45
N ASP A 154 6.48 20.86 -2.84
CA ASP A 154 6.37 21.38 -4.20
C ASP A 154 5.89 20.40 -5.29
N THR A 155 5.31 19.25 -4.91
CA THR A 155 4.80 18.24 -5.84
C THR A 155 3.41 18.55 -6.41
N GLY A 156 2.73 19.58 -5.93
CA GLY A 156 1.37 19.91 -6.34
C GLY A 156 1.20 20.12 -7.86
N GLY A 157 2.19 20.72 -8.52
CA GLY A 157 2.22 20.91 -9.97
C GLY A 157 2.33 19.57 -10.72
N LEU A 158 3.23 18.71 -10.27
CA LEU A 158 3.46 17.39 -10.84
C LEU A 158 2.22 16.48 -10.70
N ILE A 159 1.60 16.48 -9.53
CA ILE A 159 0.37 15.71 -9.26
C ILE A 159 -0.77 16.16 -10.16
N ARG A 160 -0.96 17.48 -10.35
CA ARG A 160 -1.95 18.02 -11.29
C ARG A 160 -1.64 17.64 -12.74
N SER A 161 -0.38 17.70 -13.17
CA SER A 161 0.04 17.31 -14.51
C SER A 161 -0.19 15.81 -14.76
N LEU A 162 0.13 14.95 -13.79
CA LEU A 162 -0.17 13.52 -13.81
C LEU A 162 -1.67 13.28 -13.97
N ARG A 163 -2.48 13.95 -13.13
CA ARG A 163 -3.94 13.83 -13.17
C ARG A 163 -4.49 14.25 -14.55
N THR A 164 -4.05 15.38 -15.08
CA THR A 164 -4.49 15.88 -16.38
C THR A 164 -4.17 14.91 -17.51
N GLY A 165 -2.94 14.38 -17.55
CA GLY A 165 -2.55 13.40 -18.56
C GLY A 165 -3.37 12.13 -18.50
N LEU A 166 -3.59 11.59 -17.29
CA LEU A 166 -4.40 10.39 -17.09
C LEU A 166 -5.88 10.60 -17.43
N ASP A 167 -6.45 11.77 -17.17
CA ASP A 167 -7.83 12.09 -17.54
C ASP A 167 -8.03 12.15 -19.06
N ILE A 168 -7.14 12.86 -19.74
CA ILE A 168 -7.22 13.04 -21.20
C ILE A 168 -7.06 11.68 -21.91
N HIS A 169 -6.17 10.84 -21.41
CA HIS A 169 -5.78 9.60 -22.07
C HIS A 169 -6.33 8.33 -21.40
N GLN A 170 -7.41 8.43 -20.61
CA GLN A 170 -8.00 7.34 -19.84
C GLN A 170 -8.42 6.11 -20.67
N GLN A 171 -8.61 6.26 -21.98
CA GLN A 171 -8.90 5.12 -22.86
C GLN A 171 -7.68 4.24 -23.09
N GLN A 172 -6.49 4.83 -23.27
CA GLN A 172 -5.25 4.15 -23.60
C GLN A 172 -4.34 3.91 -22.40
N VAL A 173 -4.42 4.76 -21.36
CA VAL A 173 -3.59 4.66 -20.17
C VAL A 173 -4.46 4.39 -18.94
N LYS A 174 -4.32 3.19 -18.40
CA LYS A 174 -5.00 2.74 -17.19
C LYS A 174 -4.05 2.82 -16.00
N THR A 175 -4.60 2.90 -14.78
CA THR A 175 -3.75 3.08 -13.59
C THR A 175 -4.26 2.28 -12.40
N ILE A 176 -3.34 1.68 -11.64
CA ILE A 176 -3.61 1.15 -10.31
C ILE A 176 -2.71 1.88 -9.33
N PHE A 177 -3.33 2.52 -8.35
CA PHE A 177 -2.65 3.19 -7.25
C PHE A 177 -2.71 2.32 -6.01
N THR A 178 -1.60 2.22 -5.28
CA THR A 178 -1.59 1.60 -3.96
C THR A 178 -1.00 2.54 -2.93
N GLY A 179 -1.31 2.29 -1.67
CA GLY A 179 -0.69 2.98 -0.55
C GLY A 179 -0.90 2.23 0.76
N SER A 180 0.10 2.32 1.62
CA SER A 180 0.08 1.70 2.95
C SER A 180 -0.57 2.60 4.00
N SER A 181 -0.55 3.91 3.79
CA SER A 181 -1.29 4.87 4.59
C SER A 181 -2.69 5.05 4.01
N THR A 182 -3.67 4.39 4.62
CA THR A 182 -5.08 4.55 4.23
C THR A 182 -5.50 6.01 4.28
N ASN A 183 -5.02 6.77 5.26
CA ASN A 183 -5.34 8.19 5.36
C ASN A 183 -4.63 9.03 4.30
N GLY A 184 -3.36 8.78 4.02
CA GLY A 184 -2.59 9.48 2.98
C GLY A 184 -3.17 9.26 1.59
N LEU A 185 -3.47 7.99 1.25
CA LEU A 185 -4.07 7.65 -0.02
C LEU A 185 -5.52 8.19 -0.11
N ARG A 186 -6.33 8.03 0.95
CA ARG A 186 -7.69 8.59 0.99
C ARG A 186 -7.68 10.12 0.88
N ALA A 187 -6.73 10.82 1.48
CA ALA A 187 -6.60 12.25 1.35
C ALA A 187 -6.34 12.69 -0.10
N MET A 188 -5.64 11.88 -0.90
CA MET A 188 -5.42 12.17 -2.32
C MET A 188 -6.63 11.92 -3.21
N PHE A 189 -7.52 10.97 -2.85
CA PHE A 189 -8.62 10.49 -3.70
C PHE A 189 -10.02 10.84 -3.18
N ASN A 190 -10.20 11.05 -1.89
CA ASN A 190 -11.52 11.25 -1.28
C ASN A 190 -11.73 12.68 -0.76
N ASP A 191 -10.70 13.51 -0.65
CA ASP A 191 -10.87 14.92 -0.32
C ASP A 191 -11.36 15.69 -1.56
N ILE A 192 -12.43 16.45 -1.41
CA ILE A 192 -13.04 17.28 -2.48
C ILE A 192 -12.03 18.25 -3.13
N LYS A 193 -11.00 18.68 -2.39
CA LYS A 193 -9.94 19.57 -2.87
C LYS A 193 -8.74 18.82 -3.45
N ALA A 194 -8.71 17.50 -3.33
CA ALA A 194 -7.57 16.71 -3.78
C ALA A 194 -7.56 16.55 -5.31
N PRO A 195 -6.39 16.55 -5.93
CA PRO A 195 -6.27 16.45 -7.40
C PRO A 195 -6.89 15.17 -7.98
N PHE A 196 -6.91 14.06 -7.21
CA PHE A 196 -7.45 12.77 -7.65
C PHE A 196 -8.86 12.48 -7.12
N PHE A 197 -9.59 13.51 -6.65
CA PHE A 197 -10.95 13.32 -6.18
C PHE A 197 -11.83 12.64 -7.25
N HIS A 198 -12.49 11.54 -6.88
CA HIS A 198 -13.31 10.69 -7.75
C HIS A 198 -12.63 10.19 -9.03
N PHE A 199 -11.29 10.13 -9.06
CA PHE A 199 -10.58 9.68 -10.27
C PHE A 199 -10.57 8.16 -10.42
N ALA A 200 -10.42 7.42 -9.35
CA ALA A 200 -10.24 5.97 -9.38
C ALA A 200 -11.33 5.25 -8.59
N HIS A 201 -11.68 4.06 -9.02
CA HIS A 201 -12.56 3.18 -8.26
C HIS A 201 -11.82 2.66 -7.03
N ALA A 202 -12.36 2.96 -5.85
CA ALA A 202 -11.79 2.54 -4.58
C ALA A 202 -12.08 1.05 -4.32
N LEU A 203 -11.04 0.28 -4.10
CA LEU A 203 -11.15 -1.14 -3.78
C LEU A 203 -10.38 -1.41 -2.47
N ASP A 204 -11.10 -1.85 -1.45
CA ASP A 204 -10.47 -2.37 -0.25
C ASP A 204 -9.76 -3.69 -0.60
N PHE A 205 -8.43 -3.74 -0.38
CA PHE A 205 -7.65 -4.92 -0.69
C PHE A 205 -8.05 -6.06 0.26
N PRO A 206 -8.62 -7.17 -0.22
CA PRO A 206 -9.22 -8.16 0.65
C PRO A 206 -8.18 -8.85 1.53
N THR A 207 -8.53 -9.07 2.79
CA THR A 207 -7.75 -9.91 3.70
C THR A 207 -7.80 -11.37 3.24
N LEU A 208 -6.71 -12.10 3.43
CA LEU A 208 -6.67 -13.54 3.19
C LEU A 208 -7.46 -14.28 4.27
N GLY A 209 -8.07 -15.36 3.86
CA GLY A 209 -8.88 -16.23 4.72
C GLY A 209 -8.17 -17.55 5.07
N ARG A 210 -8.98 -18.56 5.35
CA ARG A 210 -8.50 -19.89 5.73
C ARG A 210 -7.75 -20.60 4.60
N GLU A 211 -8.13 -20.35 3.37
CA GLU A 211 -7.47 -20.87 2.16
C GLU A 211 -5.98 -20.55 2.10
N PHE A 212 -5.57 -19.40 2.64
CA PHE A 212 -4.17 -19.01 2.76
C PHE A 212 -3.41 -19.86 3.79
N THR A 213 -4.01 -20.10 4.96
CA THR A 213 -3.38 -20.94 5.99
C THR A 213 -3.34 -22.40 5.61
N ASP A 214 -4.36 -22.90 4.91
CA ASP A 214 -4.42 -24.27 4.40
C ASP A 214 -3.34 -24.47 3.30
N PHE A 215 -3.15 -23.47 2.41
CA PHE A 215 -2.04 -23.46 1.46
C PHE A 215 -0.69 -23.51 2.16
N LEU A 216 -0.46 -22.69 3.19
CA LEU A 216 0.78 -22.67 3.94
C LEU A 216 1.03 -23.99 4.70
N ALA A 217 -0.01 -24.62 5.26
CA ALA A 217 0.07 -25.94 5.88
C ALA A 217 0.51 -27.00 4.87
N GLY A 218 0.01 -26.94 3.64
CA GLY A 218 0.45 -27.80 2.53
C GLY A 218 1.93 -27.63 2.21
N VAL A 219 2.40 -26.38 2.11
CA VAL A 219 3.83 -26.10 1.89
C VAL A 219 4.69 -26.61 3.04
N TYR A 220 4.25 -26.45 4.29
CA TYR A 220 4.96 -27.00 5.46
C TYR A 220 5.08 -28.51 5.38
N GLN A 221 3.98 -29.20 5.08
CA GLN A 221 3.96 -30.66 4.94
C GLN A 221 4.88 -31.14 3.81
N GLU A 222 4.88 -30.46 2.67
CA GLU A 222 5.79 -30.75 1.54
C GLU A 222 7.26 -30.62 1.94
N ARG A 223 7.61 -29.60 2.74
CA ARG A 223 8.99 -29.28 3.11
C ARG A 223 9.53 -30.09 4.28
N THR A 224 8.67 -30.47 5.23
CA THR A 224 9.09 -31.11 6.49
C THR A 224 8.62 -32.57 6.61
N GLY A 225 7.66 -33.00 5.80
CA GLY A 225 6.96 -34.28 5.97
C GLY A 225 5.99 -34.32 7.14
N ARG A 226 5.81 -33.22 7.89
CA ARG A 226 4.96 -33.13 9.09
C ARG A 226 3.68 -32.35 8.78
N GLY A 227 2.55 -32.79 9.32
CA GLY A 227 1.28 -32.07 9.23
C GLY A 227 1.15 -31.00 10.32
N LEU A 228 0.33 -29.97 10.06
CA LEU A 228 -0.08 -28.95 11.03
C LEU A 228 -1.59 -29.00 11.23
N ASP A 229 -2.05 -28.67 12.46
CA ASP A 229 -3.47 -28.45 12.70
C ASP A 229 -3.91 -27.15 12.02
N GLY A 230 -4.74 -27.27 10.97
CA GLY A 230 -5.21 -26.13 10.19
C GLY A 230 -6.08 -25.17 10.97
N GLY A 231 -6.78 -25.66 12.01
CA GLY A 231 -7.59 -24.82 12.89
C GLY A 231 -6.73 -23.97 13.82
N GLU A 232 -5.68 -24.57 14.40
CA GLU A 232 -4.72 -23.84 15.23
C GLU A 232 -3.94 -22.84 14.40
N LEU A 233 -3.49 -23.22 13.19
CA LEU A 233 -2.78 -22.34 12.26
C LEU A 233 -3.62 -21.12 11.86
N TYR A 234 -4.92 -21.33 11.59
CA TYR A 234 -5.81 -20.21 11.26
C TYR A 234 -6.04 -19.30 12.48
N ARG A 235 -6.20 -19.84 13.69
CA ARG A 235 -6.30 -19.04 14.93
C ARG A 235 -5.03 -18.22 15.18
N ALA A 236 -3.85 -18.78 14.92
CA ALA A 236 -2.59 -18.03 14.98
C ALA A 236 -2.58 -16.89 13.96
N PHE A 237 -3.04 -17.13 12.74
CA PHE A 237 -3.17 -16.08 11.72
C PHE A 237 -4.11 -14.94 12.17
N GLU A 238 -5.22 -15.27 12.83
CA GLU A 238 -6.13 -14.26 13.39
C GLU A 238 -5.44 -13.43 14.49
N ARG A 239 -4.70 -14.07 15.40
CA ARG A 239 -3.93 -13.37 16.45
C ARG A 239 -2.78 -12.52 15.89
N LEU A 240 -2.20 -12.92 14.75
CA LEU A 240 -1.26 -12.12 13.95
C LEU A 240 -1.97 -11.06 13.06
N ASN A 241 -3.23 -10.72 13.39
CA ASN A 241 -4.06 -9.72 12.72
C ASN A 241 -4.24 -9.96 11.22
N LYS A 242 -4.30 -11.23 10.81
CA LYS A 242 -4.39 -11.67 9.41
C LYS A 242 -3.36 -11.00 8.52
N THR A 243 -2.16 -10.76 9.06
CA THR A 243 -1.05 -10.13 8.35
C THR A 243 -0.18 -11.18 7.66
N PRO A 244 -0.22 -11.28 6.31
CA PRO A 244 0.47 -12.35 5.58
C PRO A 244 1.99 -12.37 5.81
N LEU A 245 2.63 -11.22 6.02
CA LEU A 245 4.06 -11.14 6.30
C LEU A 245 4.44 -11.94 7.53
N TYR A 246 3.75 -11.72 8.65
CA TYR A 246 4.06 -12.39 9.91
C TYR A 246 3.72 -13.88 9.88
N MET A 247 2.61 -14.23 9.24
CA MET A 247 2.23 -15.63 9.06
C MET A 247 3.25 -16.41 8.24
N ARG A 248 3.75 -15.82 7.16
CA ARG A 248 4.83 -16.41 6.34
C ARG A 248 6.13 -16.53 7.12
N ALA A 249 6.52 -15.50 7.87
CA ALA A 249 7.72 -15.53 8.71
C ALA A 249 7.63 -16.62 9.79
N MET A 250 6.46 -16.74 10.44
CA MET A 250 6.19 -17.81 11.39
C MET A 250 6.41 -19.20 10.77
N LEU A 251 5.87 -19.43 9.57
CA LEU A 251 6.03 -20.70 8.89
C LEU A 251 7.47 -20.96 8.43
N GLN A 252 8.21 -19.92 8.02
CA GLN A 252 9.64 -20.02 7.70
C GLN A 252 10.44 -20.50 8.93
N ASP A 253 10.17 -19.93 10.12
CA ASP A 253 10.83 -20.36 11.35
C ASP A 253 10.55 -21.82 11.64
N MET A 254 9.30 -22.28 11.48
CA MET A 254 8.90 -23.66 11.70
C MET A 254 9.47 -24.64 10.65
N ILE A 255 9.69 -24.19 9.41
CA ILE A 255 10.37 -25.00 8.38
C ILE A 255 11.85 -25.14 8.69
N ILE A 256 12.50 -24.05 9.14
CA ILE A 256 13.93 -24.04 9.50
C ILE A 256 14.17 -24.83 10.79
N ASN A 257 13.26 -24.72 11.76
CA ASN A 257 13.29 -25.46 13.01
C ASN A 257 11.97 -26.22 13.21
N PRO A 258 11.86 -27.46 12.69
CA PRO A 258 10.63 -28.25 12.75
C PRO A 258 10.20 -28.71 14.16
N ASP A 259 10.99 -28.44 15.20
CA ASP A 259 10.64 -28.72 16.57
C ASP A 259 9.86 -27.59 17.25
N LEU A 260 9.75 -26.43 16.59
CA LEU A 260 8.89 -25.36 17.05
C LEU A 260 7.41 -25.74 16.87
N SER A 261 6.64 -25.61 17.94
CA SER A 261 5.17 -25.66 17.87
C SER A 261 4.60 -24.38 17.27
N ILE A 262 3.35 -24.44 16.78
CA ILE A 262 2.61 -23.25 16.28
C ILE A 262 2.62 -22.14 17.35
N GLY A 263 2.30 -22.48 18.63
CA GLY A 263 2.26 -21.50 19.72
C GLY A 263 3.61 -20.85 20.03
N GLN A 264 4.72 -21.60 19.97
CA GLN A 264 6.06 -21.03 20.17
C GLN A 264 6.46 -20.09 19.02
N ALA A 265 6.24 -20.52 17.77
CA ALA A 265 6.54 -19.70 16.60
C ALA A 265 5.66 -18.43 16.54
N GLU A 266 4.40 -18.53 16.93
CA GLU A 266 3.48 -17.41 17.08
C GLU A 266 3.97 -16.41 18.12
N SER A 267 4.38 -16.89 19.31
CA SER A 267 4.89 -16.01 20.38
C SER A 267 6.10 -15.20 19.93
N ILE A 268 7.03 -15.81 19.18
CA ILE A 268 8.18 -15.12 18.59
C ILE A 268 7.72 -13.97 17.67
N ARG A 269 6.72 -14.22 16.83
CA ARG A 269 6.21 -13.17 15.90
C ARG A 269 5.42 -12.08 16.62
N LEU A 270 4.66 -12.43 17.66
CA LEU A 270 3.98 -11.44 18.50
C LEU A 270 4.97 -10.53 19.23
N GLU A 271 6.05 -11.10 19.81
CA GLU A 271 7.12 -10.29 20.41
C GLU A 271 7.80 -9.36 19.40
N GLU A 272 8.07 -9.83 18.18
CA GLU A 272 8.62 -9.00 17.12
C GLU A 272 7.66 -7.86 16.74
N MET A 273 6.37 -8.17 16.62
CA MET A 273 5.33 -7.16 16.38
C MET A 273 5.34 -6.09 17.47
N HIS A 274 5.44 -6.48 18.74
CA HIS A 274 5.46 -5.57 19.87
C HIS A 274 6.76 -4.73 19.93
N LYS A 275 7.93 -5.34 19.65
CA LYS A 275 9.22 -4.63 19.61
C LYS A 275 9.31 -3.58 18.50
N HIS A 276 8.74 -3.87 17.33
CA HIS A 276 8.72 -2.93 16.21
C HIS A 276 7.70 -1.80 16.35
N ALA A 277 6.65 -2.02 17.17
CA ALA A 277 5.76 -0.96 17.58
C ALA A 277 6.32 -0.38 18.88
N ASP A 278 7.05 0.72 18.82
CA ASP A 278 7.33 1.51 20.04
C ASP A 278 6.02 2.18 20.51
N THR A 279 5.04 1.30 20.80
CA THR A 279 3.65 1.65 21.09
C THR A 279 3.58 2.46 22.37
N ALA A 280 4.44 2.14 23.34
CA ALA A 280 4.51 2.87 24.60
C ALA A 280 5.06 4.29 24.41
N ALA A 281 6.10 4.47 23.58
CA ALA A 281 6.59 5.80 23.24
C ALA A 281 5.57 6.57 22.39
N GLN A 282 4.99 5.93 21.38
CA GLN A 282 3.92 6.52 20.58
C GLN A 282 2.75 6.99 21.43
N TRP A 283 2.32 6.17 22.40
CA TRP A 283 1.25 6.51 23.36
C TRP A 283 1.61 7.72 24.21
N ARG A 284 2.84 7.78 24.76
CA ARG A 284 3.31 8.92 25.58
C ARG A 284 3.36 10.24 24.82
N HIS A 285 3.53 10.23 23.52
CA HIS A 285 3.52 11.42 22.66
C HIS A 285 2.12 11.91 22.26
N LEU A 286 1.07 11.21 22.69
CA LEU A 286 -0.31 11.64 22.45
C LEU A 286 -0.80 12.56 23.58
N SER A 287 -1.63 13.53 23.22
CA SER A 287 -2.35 14.31 24.23
C SER A 287 -3.37 13.43 24.96
N LEU A 288 -3.76 13.82 26.19
CA LEU A 288 -4.73 13.06 26.98
C LEU A 288 -6.03 12.81 26.22
N ILE A 289 -6.53 13.80 25.47
CA ILE A 289 -7.75 13.64 24.64
C ILE A 289 -7.54 12.62 23.53
N GLU A 290 -6.38 12.63 22.87
CA GLU A 290 -6.04 11.65 21.84
C GLU A 290 -5.97 10.23 22.42
N GLN A 291 -5.38 10.07 23.61
CA GLN A 291 -5.30 8.80 24.31
C GLN A 291 -6.71 8.28 24.68
N LEU A 292 -7.56 9.12 25.22
CA LEU A 292 -8.92 8.76 25.61
C LEU A 292 -9.77 8.37 24.40
N ILE A 293 -9.68 9.10 23.28
CA ILE A 293 -10.38 8.73 22.04
C ILE A 293 -9.93 7.35 21.54
N LEU A 294 -8.63 7.07 21.58
CA LEU A 294 -8.10 5.76 21.19
C LEU A 294 -8.54 4.65 22.15
N SER A 295 -8.63 4.91 23.45
CA SER A 295 -9.14 3.94 24.44
C SER A 295 -10.61 3.59 24.19
N GLU A 296 -11.44 4.57 23.88
CA GLU A 296 -12.83 4.36 23.50
C GLU A 296 -12.96 3.51 22.22
N LEU A 297 -12.19 3.85 21.20
CA LEU A 297 -12.15 3.09 19.94
C LEU A 297 -11.63 1.66 20.14
N ALA A 298 -10.61 1.47 20.98
CA ALA A 298 -10.06 0.15 21.30
C ALA A 298 -11.10 -0.75 21.96
N SER A 299 -11.93 -0.16 22.84
CA SER A 299 -13.03 -0.84 23.54
C SER A 299 -14.26 -1.13 22.64
N GLY A 300 -14.22 -0.71 21.36
CA GLY A 300 -15.30 -0.94 20.40
C GLY A 300 -16.36 0.16 20.35
N GLN A 301 -16.15 1.30 21.02
CA GLN A 301 -17.07 2.43 20.92
C GLN A 301 -17.01 3.05 19.53
N THR A 302 -18.14 3.11 18.84
CA THR A 302 -18.24 3.68 17.49
C THR A 302 -18.81 5.09 17.47
N ALA A 303 -19.61 5.45 18.50
CA ALA A 303 -20.29 6.73 18.59
C ALA A 303 -19.46 7.80 19.32
N ILE A 304 -18.22 8.04 18.87
CA ILE A 304 -17.25 8.95 19.51
C ILE A 304 -17.78 10.39 19.64
N TYR A 305 -18.65 10.83 18.74
CA TYR A 305 -19.22 12.18 18.76
C TYR A 305 -20.48 12.31 19.65
N SER A 306 -20.98 11.22 20.22
CA SER A 306 -22.19 11.24 21.04
C SER A 306 -22.01 12.10 22.29
N ALA A 307 -23.09 12.70 22.80
CA ALA A 307 -23.05 13.47 24.05
C ALA A 307 -22.54 12.61 25.22
N GLN A 308 -22.96 11.34 25.27
CA GLN A 308 -22.55 10.40 26.30
C GLN A 308 -21.05 10.16 26.30
N THR A 309 -20.44 9.89 25.13
CA THR A 309 -18.98 9.70 25.01
C THR A 309 -18.23 10.98 25.36
N ARG A 310 -18.67 12.14 24.87
CA ARG A 310 -18.05 13.44 25.19
C ARG A 310 -18.08 13.74 26.68
N GLN A 311 -19.18 13.46 27.37
CA GLN A 311 -19.28 13.60 28.83
C GLN A 311 -18.36 12.64 29.58
N ALA A 312 -18.21 11.39 29.09
CA ALA A 312 -17.27 10.45 29.67
C ALA A 312 -15.83 10.97 29.55
N LEU A 313 -15.43 11.45 28.37
CA LEU A 313 -14.12 12.08 28.14
C LEU A 313 -13.93 13.34 29.03
N ALA A 314 -14.95 14.17 29.16
CA ALA A 314 -14.91 15.39 29.96
C ALA A 314 -14.63 15.09 31.45
N ARG A 315 -15.29 14.06 32.01
CA ARG A 315 -15.09 13.64 33.42
C ARG A 315 -13.65 13.25 33.71
N VAL A 316 -13.02 12.48 32.78
CA VAL A 316 -11.61 12.02 32.94
C VAL A 316 -10.64 13.21 32.86
N ILE A 317 -10.94 14.20 32.03
CA ILE A 317 -10.10 15.40 31.87
C ILE A 317 -10.33 16.41 32.99
N GLY A 318 -11.44 16.31 33.71
CA GLY A 318 -11.81 17.26 34.80
C GLY A 318 -12.43 18.56 34.26
N VAL A 319 -13.18 18.51 33.16
CA VAL A 319 -13.91 19.67 32.60
C VAL A 319 -15.42 19.36 32.52
N ASP A 320 -16.23 20.40 32.45
CA ASP A 320 -17.70 20.25 32.45
C ASP A 320 -18.22 19.63 31.13
N ASP A 321 -17.67 20.00 29.99
CA ASP A 321 -18.01 19.47 28.66
C ASP A 321 -16.83 19.58 27.70
N ILE A 322 -16.82 18.67 26.72
CA ILE A 322 -15.92 18.72 25.57
C ILE A 322 -16.76 18.95 24.31
N GLY A 323 -16.55 20.09 23.67
CA GLY A 323 -17.26 20.43 22.44
C GLY A 323 -16.97 19.46 21.31
N THR A 324 -17.96 19.24 20.45
CA THR A 324 -17.84 18.37 19.26
C THR A 324 -16.64 18.78 18.37
N SER A 325 -16.37 20.07 18.24
CA SER A 325 -15.23 20.61 17.47
C SER A 325 -13.87 20.16 18.04
N THR A 326 -13.75 20.08 19.37
CA THR A 326 -12.53 19.58 20.03
C THR A 326 -12.29 18.11 19.71
N VAL A 327 -13.34 17.28 19.81
CA VAL A 327 -13.26 15.86 19.44
C VAL A 327 -12.91 15.72 17.97
N GLN A 328 -13.56 16.45 17.05
CA GLN A 328 -13.27 16.43 15.63
C GLN A 328 -11.81 16.82 15.32
N ASN A 329 -11.29 17.85 15.98
CA ASN A 329 -9.92 18.30 15.76
C ASN A 329 -8.89 17.25 16.21
N ASN A 330 -9.13 16.57 17.34
CA ASN A 330 -8.27 15.50 17.81
C ASN A 330 -8.37 14.23 16.93
N ILE A 331 -9.55 13.88 16.46
CA ILE A 331 -9.72 12.81 15.45
C ILE A 331 -8.93 13.13 14.19
N ARG A 332 -9.00 14.36 13.65
CA ARG A 332 -8.19 14.77 12.49
C ARG A 332 -6.67 14.70 12.76
N LYS A 333 -6.24 14.97 14.01
CA LYS A 333 -4.83 14.80 14.39
C LYS A 333 -4.44 13.32 14.40
N LEU A 334 -5.29 12.45 14.96
CA LEU A 334 -5.07 11.01 14.97
C LEU A 334 -5.08 10.42 13.55
N GLU A 335 -5.97 10.89 12.67
CA GLU A 335 -5.99 10.53 11.25
C GLU A 335 -4.68 10.97 10.55
N ARG A 336 -4.19 12.19 10.78
CA ARG A 336 -2.90 12.68 10.24
C ARG A 336 -1.69 11.92 10.76
N LYS A 337 -1.73 11.45 12.01
CA LYS A 337 -0.72 10.56 12.60
C LYS A 337 -0.83 9.12 12.13
N ASP A 338 -1.80 8.81 11.26
CA ASP A 338 -2.11 7.47 10.74
C ASP A 338 -2.43 6.43 11.84
N LEU A 339 -2.98 6.88 12.96
CA LEU A 339 -3.35 6.02 14.09
C LEU A 339 -4.77 5.48 13.97
N ILE A 340 -5.66 6.22 13.33
CA ILE A 340 -7.04 5.83 13.06
C ILE A 340 -7.41 6.09 11.61
N THR A 341 -8.39 5.35 11.11
CA THR A 341 -8.99 5.53 9.79
C THR A 341 -10.49 5.34 9.86
N ARG A 342 -11.18 5.59 8.74
CA ARG A 342 -12.60 5.28 8.58
C ARG A 342 -12.74 4.08 7.67
N ASP A 343 -13.62 3.15 8.03
CA ASP A 343 -13.98 2.02 7.16
C ASP A 343 -14.92 2.46 6.01
N GLY A 344 -15.30 1.52 5.15
CA GLY A 344 -16.23 1.77 4.04
C GLY A 344 -17.60 2.31 4.48
N ALA A 345 -18.00 2.08 5.74
CA ALA A 345 -19.22 2.61 6.36
C ALA A 345 -18.97 3.93 7.15
N ASN A 346 -17.82 4.57 6.94
CA ASN A 346 -17.41 5.83 7.61
C ASN A 346 -17.24 5.72 9.14
N ARG A 347 -17.07 4.50 9.70
CA ARG A 347 -16.83 4.27 11.12
C ARG A 347 -15.33 4.38 11.42
N LEU A 348 -14.99 5.02 12.56
CA LEU A 348 -13.62 5.15 13.01
C LEU A 348 -13.07 3.81 13.52
N GLN A 349 -11.85 3.48 13.14
CA GLN A 349 -11.14 2.30 13.62
C GLN A 349 -9.64 2.60 13.80
N ILE A 350 -9.00 1.89 14.71
CA ILE A 350 -7.55 1.99 14.93
C ILE A 350 -6.83 1.23 13.81
N ASN A 351 -5.85 1.89 13.17
CA ASN A 351 -5.10 1.32 12.04
C ASN A 351 -4.16 0.18 12.46
N SER A 352 -3.58 0.30 13.66
CA SER A 352 -2.65 -0.68 14.19
C SER A 352 -3.36 -1.62 15.16
N PRO A 353 -3.56 -2.90 14.81
CA PRO A 353 -4.07 -3.88 15.74
C PRO A 353 -3.17 -4.04 16.97
N ILE A 354 -1.85 -3.85 16.82
CA ILE A 354 -0.88 -3.87 17.91
C ILE A 354 -1.16 -2.75 18.90
N LEU A 355 -1.36 -1.53 18.39
CA LEU A 355 -1.74 -0.39 19.24
C LEU A 355 -3.06 -0.67 19.97
N LYS A 356 -4.04 -1.25 19.28
CA LYS A 356 -5.32 -1.61 19.87
C LYS A 356 -5.16 -2.61 21.01
N THR A 357 -4.45 -3.71 20.78
CA THR A 357 -4.18 -4.75 21.80
C THR A 357 -3.40 -4.15 22.96
N TRP A 358 -2.34 -3.39 22.67
CA TRP A 358 -1.54 -2.75 23.72
C TRP A 358 -2.37 -1.80 24.59
N ILE A 359 -3.28 -1.00 24.02
CA ILE A 359 -4.19 -0.14 24.78
C ILE A 359 -5.08 -0.97 25.71
N LEU A 360 -5.65 -2.07 25.22
CA LEU A 360 -6.53 -2.93 26.00
C LEU A 360 -5.82 -3.61 27.16
N GLU A 361 -4.52 -3.89 27.04
CA GLU A 361 -3.70 -4.58 28.04
C GLU A 361 -3.03 -3.63 29.04
N ASN A 362 -2.70 -2.41 28.65
CA ASN A 362 -1.83 -1.52 29.43
C ASN A 362 -2.50 -0.23 29.92
N VAL A 363 -3.70 0.11 29.43
CA VAL A 363 -4.40 1.33 29.82
C VAL A 363 -5.58 0.96 30.72
N GLU A 364 -5.47 1.32 31.99
CA GLU A 364 -6.59 1.20 32.96
C GLU A 364 -7.77 2.08 32.53
N ARG A 365 -8.96 1.56 32.69
CA ARG A 365 -10.22 2.25 32.34
C ARG A 365 -10.69 3.19 33.43
#